data_a0c2f2b713591df95df56818c93af65e
#
_entry.id   a0c2f2b713591df95df56818c93af65e
#
_cell.length_a   1.000
_cell.length_b   1.000
_cell.length_c   1.000
_cell.angle_alpha   90.00
_cell.angle_beta   90.00
_cell.angle_gamma   90.00
#
_symmetry.space_group_name_H-M   'P 1'
#
loop_
_entity.id
_entity.type
_entity.pdbx_description
1 polymer ?
#
loop_
_entity_poly.entity_id
_entity_poly.type
_entity_poly.pdbx_seq_one_letter_code
_entity_poly.pdbx_strand_id
1 'polypeptide(L)'
;MKYILSVFLLTIAIIADAQQLRKEAFDLLNLDYPGLEKVKTACSRQRWEEAAQELLAYYRNRTDIAHPDIDLKNLAISKEEQKWADDAMDHTFFVHKGYQPSYNYGKDINWEYWPVKDNELRWQLHRHKWFTPMGKAYRISSDEKYAKEWVFQYIDWIKKNPLVKMEKENFELVSAGEVKEDADNVHFAWRQLEVSNRLQDQTCQFLLFCPAEAFTPEFLTEFLVNYHRHGAYLFKNYSAEGNHLLFEAQRMVYAGVFFPEFKDAATWRESGINILNREIKKQVYDDGGQYELDPHYHLAAINIFCKALRMADCNGFRNEFPAEYLDTVKKMIEFYTNICFPDYTNPCFSD
;
A
#
# COMPACT_ATOMS: atom_id res chain seq x y z
N MET A 1 19.49 -10.29 -40.01
CA MET A 1 18.00 -10.21 -39.91
C MET A 1 17.35 -11.36 -39.15
N LYS A 2 17.83 -12.60 -39.19
CA LYS A 2 17.21 -13.73 -38.42
C LYS A 2 17.40 -13.65 -36.89
N TYR A 3 18.46 -13.02 -36.39
CA TYR A 3 18.76 -12.94 -34.95
C TYR A 3 17.95 -11.85 -34.20
N ILE A 4 17.53 -10.78 -34.90
CA ILE A 4 16.72 -9.72 -34.28
C ILE A 4 15.28 -10.18 -34.05
N LEU A 5 14.74 -11.04 -34.92
CA LEU A 5 13.39 -11.60 -34.75
C LEU A 5 13.28 -12.58 -33.56
N SER A 6 14.37 -13.32 -33.29
CA SER A 6 14.40 -14.29 -32.16
C SER A 6 14.46 -13.63 -30.78
N VAL A 7 15.14 -12.48 -30.68
CA VAL A 7 15.23 -11.72 -29.41
C VAL A 7 13.89 -11.03 -29.10
N PHE A 8 13.19 -10.52 -30.12
CA PHE A 8 11.88 -9.89 -29.95
C PHE A 8 10.78 -10.90 -29.56
N LEU A 9 10.83 -12.11 -30.10
CA LEU A 9 9.92 -13.20 -29.74
C LEU A 9 10.18 -13.73 -28.32
N LEU A 10 11.43 -13.74 -27.85
CA LEU A 10 11.77 -14.21 -26.50
C LEU A 10 11.29 -13.23 -25.42
N THR A 11 11.38 -11.91 -25.66
CA THR A 11 10.89 -10.89 -24.73
C THR A 11 9.36 -10.86 -24.66
N ILE A 12 8.67 -11.11 -25.75
CA ILE A 12 7.20 -11.22 -25.79
C ILE A 12 6.72 -12.48 -25.05
N ALA A 13 7.45 -13.60 -25.17
CA ALA A 13 7.09 -14.86 -24.48
C ALA A 13 7.24 -14.76 -22.96
N ILE A 14 8.22 -14.02 -22.43
CA ILE A 14 8.43 -13.83 -20.99
C ILE A 14 7.33 -12.95 -20.39
N ILE A 15 6.86 -11.95 -21.13
CA ILE A 15 5.75 -11.08 -20.69
C ILE A 15 4.40 -11.83 -20.76
N ALA A 16 4.19 -12.68 -21.75
CA ALA A 16 2.94 -13.43 -21.92
C ALA A 16 2.68 -14.47 -20.80
N ASP A 17 3.74 -15.07 -20.24
CA ASP A 17 3.60 -16.05 -19.14
C ASP A 17 3.32 -15.38 -17.77
N ALA A 18 3.59 -14.08 -17.64
CA ALA A 18 3.42 -13.33 -16.39
C ALA A 18 2.01 -12.74 -16.20
N GLN A 19 1.19 -12.70 -17.23
CA GLN A 19 -0.11 -12.01 -17.24
C GLN A 19 -1.27 -12.96 -17.60
N GLN A 20 -1.40 -14.05 -16.84
CA GLN A 20 -2.59 -14.88 -16.95
C GLN A 20 -3.74 -14.24 -16.18
N LEU A 21 -4.92 -14.14 -16.84
CA LEU A 21 -6.13 -13.61 -16.22
C LEU A 21 -6.53 -14.44 -14.99
N ARG A 22 -6.71 -13.75 -13.85
CA ARG A 22 -7.11 -14.34 -12.57
C ARG A 22 -8.63 -14.26 -12.38
N LYS A 23 -9.32 -15.35 -12.72
CA LYS A 23 -10.79 -15.42 -12.64
C LYS A 23 -11.31 -15.22 -11.22
N GLU A 24 -10.55 -15.63 -10.22
CA GLU A 24 -10.89 -15.43 -8.80
C GLU A 24 -11.05 -13.95 -8.41
N ALA A 25 -10.52 -13.00 -9.16
CA ALA A 25 -10.75 -11.59 -8.93
C ALA A 25 -12.25 -11.24 -8.92
N PHE A 26 -13.03 -11.86 -9.80
CA PHE A 26 -14.47 -11.60 -9.89
C PHE A 26 -15.25 -12.20 -8.72
N ASP A 27 -14.73 -13.27 -8.10
CA ASP A 27 -15.33 -13.86 -6.90
C ASP A 27 -15.15 -12.98 -5.65
N LEU A 28 -14.13 -12.11 -5.65
CA LEU A 28 -13.84 -11.17 -4.56
C LEU A 28 -14.70 -9.91 -4.63
N LEU A 29 -15.23 -9.57 -5.81
CA LEU A 29 -15.98 -8.35 -6.05
C LEU A 29 -17.49 -8.55 -5.81
N ASN A 30 -18.13 -7.52 -5.27
CA ASN A 30 -19.58 -7.37 -5.29
C ASN A 30 -19.99 -6.88 -6.67
N LEU A 31 -20.34 -7.80 -7.57
CA LEU A 31 -20.75 -7.47 -8.93
C LEU A 31 -22.10 -6.72 -9.05
N ASP A 32 -22.79 -6.51 -7.91
CA ASP A 32 -23.96 -5.63 -7.79
C ASP A 32 -23.60 -4.18 -7.45
N TYR A 33 -22.29 -3.89 -7.29
CA TYR A 33 -21.83 -2.54 -7.06
C TYR A 33 -22.13 -1.66 -8.30
N PRO A 34 -22.62 -0.41 -8.10
CA PRO A 34 -22.97 0.48 -9.21
C PRO A 34 -21.83 0.66 -10.20
N GLY A 35 -22.12 0.54 -11.50
CA GLY A 35 -21.14 0.64 -12.59
C GLY A 35 -20.51 -0.68 -13.01
N LEU A 36 -20.76 -1.78 -12.30
CA LEU A 36 -20.23 -3.12 -12.64
C LEU A 36 -21.23 -3.99 -13.43
N GLU A 37 -22.34 -3.42 -13.96
CA GLU A 37 -23.39 -4.17 -14.64
C GLU A 37 -22.89 -4.93 -15.89
N LYS A 38 -21.95 -4.33 -16.64
CA LYS A 38 -21.32 -4.98 -17.79
C LYS A 38 -20.40 -6.11 -17.38
N VAL A 39 -19.60 -5.88 -16.33
CA VAL A 39 -18.72 -6.92 -15.74
C VAL A 39 -19.56 -8.10 -15.27
N LYS A 40 -20.65 -7.86 -14.52
CA LYS A 40 -21.58 -8.89 -14.05
C LYS A 40 -22.16 -9.69 -15.22
N THR A 41 -22.57 -8.99 -16.29
CA THR A 41 -23.14 -9.62 -17.49
C THR A 41 -22.10 -10.53 -18.19
N ALA A 42 -20.87 -10.07 -18.34
CA ALA A 42 -19.80 -10.85 -18.93
C ALA A 42 -19.45 -12.09 -18.06
N CYS A 43 -19.35 -11.93 -16.74
CA CYS A 43 -19.12 -13.02 -15.79
C CYS A 43 -20.23 -14.08 -15.85
N SER A 44 -21.51 -13.67 -15.89
CA SER A 44 -22.64 -14.61 -15.98
C SER A 44 -22.62 -15.48 -17.24
N ARG A 45 -21.95 -15.00 -18.29
CA ARG A 45 -21.76 -15.68 -19.58
C ARG A 45 -20.40 -16.38 -19.66
N GLN A 46 -19.61 -16.37 -18.58
CA GLN A 46 -18.24 -16.92 -18.52
C GLN A 46 -17.28 -16.32 -19.56
N ARG A 47 -17.51 -15.05 -19.97
CA ARG A 47 -16.65 -14.28 -20.88
C ARG A 47 -15.63 -13.50 -20.07
N TRP A 48 -14.61 -14.21 -19.57
CA TRP A 48 -13.68 -13.68 -18.56
C TRP A 48 -12.80 -12.55 -19.09
N GLU A 49 -12.36 -12.63 -20.34
CA GLU A 49 -11.56 -11.59 -21.01
C GLU A 49 -12.40 -10.31 -21.18
N GLU A 50 -13.67 -10.44 -21.62
CA GLU A 50 -14.61 -9.32 -21.71
C GLU A 50 -14.86 -8.73 -20.32
N ALA A 51 -15.06 -9.56 -19.30
CA ALA A 51 -15.26 -9.10 -17.95
C ALA A 51 -14.07 -8.28 -17.41
N ALA A 52 -12.84 -8.73 -17.68
CA ALA A 52 -11.63 -8.01 -17.27
C ALA A 52 -11.44 -6.69 -18.03
N GLN A 53 -11.79 -6.65 -19.34
CA GLN A 53 -11.76 -5.42 -20.13
C GLN A 53 -12.78 -4.39 -19.61
N GLU A 54 -14.03 -4.82 -19.35
CA GLU A 54 -15.06 -3.94 -18.80
C GLU A 54 -14.73 -3.47 -17.38
N LEU A 55 -14.08 -4.32 -16.57
CA LEU A 55 -13.62 -3.95 -15.23
C LEU A 55 -12.49 -2.91 -15.29
N LEU A 56 -11.53 -3.05 -16.21
CA LEU A 56 -10.49 -2.06 -16.42
C LEU A 56 -11.08 -0.74 -16.93
N ALA A 57 -12.04 -0.81 -17.86
CA ALA A 57 -12.75 0.37 -18.36
C ALA A 57 -13.51 1.09 -17.24
N TYR A 58 -14.16 0.34 -16.34
CA TYR A 58 -14.81 0.88 -15.15
C TYR A 58 -13.80 1.66 -14.27
N TYR A 59 -12.69 1.04 -13.88
CA TYR A 59 -11.70 1.70 -13.02
C TYR A 59 -11.03 2.91 -13.66
N ARG A 60 -10.77 2.88 -14.97
CA ARG A 60 -10.22 4.03 -15.72
C ARG A 60 -11.17 5.22 -15.78
N ASN A 61 -12.49 4.98 -15.72
CA ASN A 61 -13.51 6.02 -15.73
C ASN A 61 -14.08 6.36 -14.36
N ARG A 62 -13.62 5.69 -13.30
CA ARG A 62 -14.10 5.90 -11.93
C ARG A 62 -13.68 7.27 -11.40
N THR A 63 -14.65 8.08 -10.96
CA THR A 63 -14.44 9.45 -10.47
C THR A 63 -15.05 9.71 -9.09
N ASP A 64 -15.74 8.74 -8.53
CA ASP A 64 -16.49 8.84 -7.28
C ASP A 64 -15.63 8.59 -6.02
N ILE A 65 -14.40 8.08 -6.16
CA ILE A 65 -13.48 7.86 -5.06
C ILE A 65 -12.37 8.92 -5.06
N ALA A 66 -12.34 9.75 -4.02
CA ALA A 66 -11.28 10.72 -3.78
C ALA A 66 -10.15 10.10 -2.96
N HIS A 67 -8.91 10.47 -3.27
CA HIS A 67 -7.73 10.05 -2.51
C HIS A 67 -7.04 11.26 -1.86
N PRO A 68 -7.01 11.36 -0.51
CA PRO A 68 -6.55 12.58 0.17
C PRO A 68 -5.03 12.82 0.08
N ASP A 69 -4.25 11.78 -0.24
CA ASP A 69 -2.78 11.86 -0.23
C ASP A 69 -2.19 12.13 -1.63
N ILE A 70 -3.02 12.16 -2.69
CA ILE A 70 -2.53 12.39 -4.05
C ILE A 70 -3.46 13.35 -4.82
N ASP A 71 -2.89 14.42 -5.34
CA ASP A 71 -3.56 15.33 -6.27
C ASP A 71 -3.05 15.09 -7.70
N LEU A 72 -3.82 14.36 -8.48
CA LEU A 72 -3.46 14.05 -9.87
C LEU A 72 -3.48 15.28 -10.79
N LYS A 73 -4.16 16.38 -10.41
CA LYS A 73 -4.22 17.61 -11.21
C LYS A 73 -2.98 18.47 -11.03
N ASN A 74 -2.42 18.46 -9.81
CA ASN A 74 -1.22 19.22 -9.45
C ASN A 74 -0.06 18.29 -9.08
N LEU A 75 0.06 17.17 -9.82
CA LEU A 75 1.08 16.17 -9.53
C LEU A 75 2.47 16.75 -9.79
N ALA A 76 3.32 16.64 -8.76
CA ALA A 76 4.71 17.05 -8.83
C ALA A 76 5.62 15.88 -8.40
N ILE A 77 6.84 15.90 -8.90
CA ILE A 77 7.91 14.99 -8.52
C ILE A 77 9.15 15.79 -8.11
N SER A 78 9.72 15.48 -6.96
CA SER A 78 10.98 16.09 -6.55
C SER A 78 12.16 15.51 -7.33
N LYS A 79 13.32 16.20 -7.30
CA LYS A 79 14.54 15.67 -7.93
C LYS A 79 14.98 14.34 -7.30
N GLU A 80 14.75 14.18 -6.01
CA GLU A 80 15.07 12.94 -5.30
C GLU A 80 14.13 11.80 -5.71
N GLU A 81 12.82 12.06 -5.74
CA GLU A 81 11.85 11.08 -6.22
C GLU A 81 12.10 10.67 -7.68
N GLN A 82 12.45 11.63 -8.55
CA GLN A 82 12.82 11.32 -9.94
C GLN A 82 14.05 10.40 -9.99
N LYS A 83 15.07 10.70 -9.17
CA LYS A 83 16.25 9.84 -9.08
C LYS A 83 15.88 8.43 -8.61
N TRP A 84 15.01 8.28 -7.59
CA TRP A 84 14.56 6.95 -7.11
C TRP A 84 13.80 6.19 -8.18
N ALA A 85 12.98 6.88 -8.99
CA ALA A 85 12.29 6.28 -10.11
C ALA A 85 13.26 5.80 -11.20
N ASP A 86 14.27 6.59 -11.52
CA ASP A 86 15.29 6.25 -12.53
C ASP A 86 16.20 5.12 -12.04
N ASP A 87 16.68 5.18 -10.81
CA ASP A 87 17.50 4.14 -10.19
C ASP A 87 16.75 2.78 -10.14
N ALA A 88 15.43 2.81 -9.92
CA ALA A 88 14.60 1.60 -9.88
C ALA A 88 14.54 0.87 -11.22
N MET A 89 14.80 1.56 -12.35
CA MET A 89 14.88 0.92 -13.67
C MET A 89 16.03 -0.07 -13.78
N ASP A 90 17.08 0.10 -12.98
CA ASP A 90 18.24 -0.80 -12.88
C ASP A 90 18.20 -1.65 -11.59
N HIS A 91 17.03 -1.73 -10.92
CA HIS A 91 16.82 -2.42 -9.65
C HIS A 91 17.71 -1.90 -8.50
N THR A 92 18.04 -0.61 -8.53
CA THR A 92 18.70 0.09 -7.43
C THR A 92 17.60 0.80 -6.61
N PHE A 93 17.23 0.22 -5.46
CA PHE A 93 16.03 0.63 -4.76
C PHE A 93 16.30 1.58 -3.60
N PHE A 94 15.58 2.70 -3.59
CA PHE A 94 15.45 3.53 -2.41
C PHE A 94 14.50 2.85 -1.41
N VAL A 95 15.04 2.38 -0.31
CA VAL A 95 14.24 1.73 0.76
C VAL A 95 13.91 2.70 1.90
N HIS A 96 14.90 3.48 2.36
CA HIS A 96 14.73 4.48 3.40
C HIS A 96 15.93 5.44 3.43
N LYS A 97 15.70 6.69 3.83
CA LYS A 97 16.75 7.73 3.92
C LYS A 97 17.95 7.37 4.83
N GLY A 98 17.73 6.50 5.83
CA GLY A 98 18.77 6.02 6.71
C GLY A 98 19.72 5.00 6.07
N TYR A 99 19.37 4.44 4.89
CA TYR A 99 20.15 3.44 4.17
C TYR A 99 20.57 3.98 2.81
N GLN A 100 21.47 4.94 2.81
CA GLN A 100 22.02 5.57 1.62
C GLN A 100 23.54 5.30 1.52
N PRO A 101 24.07 5.12 0.29
CA PRO A 101 23.36 5.11 -1.00
C PRO A 101 22.44 3.90 -1.15
N SER A 102 21.47 3.98 -2.08
CA SER A 102 20.58 2.85 -2.43
C SER A 102 21.39 1.66 -2.93
N TYR A 103 20.88 0.45 -2.70
CA TYR A 103 21.55 -0.80 -3.08
C TYR A 103 20.93 -1.39 -4.35
N ASN A 104 21.79 -2.00 -5.19
CA ASN A 104 21.33 -2.75 -6.36
C ASN A 104 21.01 -4.19 -6.00
N TYR A 105 19.82 -4.64 -6.35
CA TYR A 105 19.27 -5.98 -6.02
C TYR A 105 19.42 -6.99 -7.18
N GLY A 106 20.16 -6.65 -8.22
CA GLY A 106 20.48 -7.51 -9.34
C GLY A 106 19.44 -7.49 -10.48
N LYS A 107 19.83 -8.02 -11.65
CA LYS A 107 18.92 -8.14 -12.81
C LYS A 107 17.77 -9.08 -12.55
N ASP A 108 18.04 -10.20 -11.92
CA ASP A 108 17.05 -11.10 -11.30
C ASP A 108 16.94 -10.64 -9.83
N ILE A 109 15.89 -9.86 -9.52
CA ILE A 109 15.79 -9.16 -8.26
C ILE A 109 15.89 -10.15 -7.09
N ASN A 110 16.94 -9.97 -6.28
CA ASN A 110 17.12 -10.74 -5.06
C ASN A 110 16.46 -10.01 -3.88
N TRP A 111 15.19 -10.33 -3.58
CA TRP A 111 14.44 -9.77 -2.48
C TRP A 111 14.94 -10.21 -1.08
N GLU A 112 15.88 -11.14 -1.03
CA GLU A 112 16.53 -11.60 0.19
C GLU A 112 17.90 -10.92 0.42
N TYR A 113 18.38 -10.09 -0.53
CA TYR A 113 19.66 -9.42 -0.41
C TYR A 113 19.68 -8.47 0.78
N TRP A 114 20.62 -8.70 1.66
CA TRP A 114 20.75 -8.01 2.95
C TRP A 114 22.14 -7.36 3.10
N PRO A 115 22.36 -6.22 2.41
CA PRO A 115 23.68 -5.58 2.38
C PRO A 115 24.12 -4.99 3.73
N VAL A 116 23.18 -4.72 4.62
CA VAL A 116 23.43 -4.23 6.00
C VAL A 116 22.69 -5.15 6.93
N LYS A 117 23.37 -5.63 7.98
CA LYS A 117 22.79 -6.53 8.99
C LYS A 117 21.88 -5.76 9.96
N ASP A 118 20.76 -5.31 9.40
CA ASP A 118 19.70 -4.60 10.10
C ASP A 118 18.34 -5.06 9.56
N ASN A 119 17.50 -5.60 10.43
CA ASN A 119 16.17 -6.09 10.07
C ASN A 119 15.30 -4.98 9.46
N GLU A 120 15.47 -3.74 9.92
CA GLU A 120 14.69 -2.60 9.41
C GLU A 120 14.95 -2.39 7.91
N LEU A 121 16.15 -2.58 7.40
CA LEU A 121 16.43 -2.50 5.96
C LEU A 121 15.61 -3.54 5.19
N ARG A 122 15.55 -4.80 5.65
CA ARG A 122 14.76 -5.85 4.99
C ARG A 122 13.27 -5.55 5.06
N TRP A 123 12.75 -5.09 6.19
CA TRP A 123 11.34 -4.66 6.29
C TRP A 123 11.04 -3.51 5.34
N GLN A 124 11.87 -2.47 5.32
CA GLN A 124 11.69 -1.30 4.45
C GLN A 124 11.72 -1.67 2.96
N LEU A 125 12.53 -2.66 2.55
CA LEU A 125 12.56 -3.16 1.18
C LEU A 125 11.17 -3.61 0.73
N HIS A 126 10.45 -4.34 1.58
CA HIS A 126 9.13 -4.88 1.27
C HIS A 126 7.98 -3.85 1.34
N ARG A 127 8.27 -2.58 1.61
CA ARG A 127 7.31 -1.45 1.50
C ARG A 127 7.26 -0.85 0.09
N HIS A 128 8.23 -1.14 -0.76
CA HIS A 128 8.30 -0.71 -2.17
C HIS A 128 8.18 0.81 -2.36
N LYS A 129 8.87 1.61 -1.52
CA LYS A 129 8.72 3.07 -1.50
C LYS A 129 9.04 3.77 -2.81
N TRP A 130 9.82 3.16 -3.69
CA TRP A 130 10.16 3.70 -5.02
C TRP A 130 9.03 3.55 -6.05
N PHE A 131 8.02 2.70 -5.82
CA PHE A 131 6.91 2.50 -6.77
C PHE A 131 6.06 3.76 -6.97
N THR A 132 5.77 4.54 -5.91
CA THR A 132 5.04 5.80 -6.04
C THR A 132 5.83 6.85 -6.83
N PRO A 133 7.14 7.09 -6.61
CA PRO A 133 8.00 7.86 -7.49
C PRO A 133 7.96 7.42 -8.97
N MET A 134 8.06 6.10 -9.25
CA MET A 134 7.92 5.59 -10.62
C MET A 134 6.56 5.96 -11.24
N GLY A 135 5.48 5.85 -10.47
CA GLY A 135 4.15 6.24 -10.91
C GLY A 135 4.00 7.73 -11.18
N LYS A 136 4.61 8.59 -10.36
CA LYS A 136 4.69 10.03 -10.61
C LYS A 136 5.48 10.34 -11.88
N ALA A 137 6.66 9.70 -12.07
CA ALA A 137 7.47 9.84 -13.26
C ALA A 137 6.72 9.45 -14.52
N TYR A 138 5.99 8.31 -14.49
CA TYR A 138 5.09 7.88 -15.56
C TYR A 138 4.03 8.94 -15.88
N ARG A 139 3.29 9.41 -14.87
CA ARG A 139 2.16 10.35 -15.06
C ARG A 139 2.60 11.69 -15.63
N ILE A 140 3.79 12.17 -15.28
CA ILE A 140 4.32 13.46 -15.72
C ILE A 140 4.94 13.34 -17.11
N SER A 141 5.69 12.26 -17.39
CA SER A 141 6.39 12.07 -18.67
C SER A 141 5.60 11.33 -19.73
N SER A 142 4.58 10.55 -19.35
CA SER A 142 3.90 9.56 -20.18
C SER A 142 4.84 8.47 -20.74
N ASP A 143 6.01 8.26 -20.13
CA ASP A 143 6.96 7.24 -20.55
C ASP A 143 6.59 5.88 -19.95
N GLU A 144 6.07 4.99 -20.82
CA GLU A 144 5.61 3.65 -20.44
C GLU A 144 6.72 2.76 -19.84
N LYS A 145 7.99 3.13 -19.95
CA LYS A 145 9.07 2.35 -19.33
C LYS A 145 8.85 2.17 -17.81
N TYR A 146 8.42 3.24 -17.10
CA TYR A 146 8.18 3.18 -15.67
C TYR A 146 7.01 2.27 -15.31
N ALA A 147 5.95 2.29 -16.11
CA ALA A 147 4.78 1.44 -15.88
C ALA A 147 5.09 -0.04 -16.18
N LYS A 148 5.82 -0.31 -17.28
CA LYS A 148 6.27 -1.66 -17.63
C LYS A 148 7.18 -2.25 -16.56
N GLU A 149 8.13 -1.45 -16.07
CA GLU A 149 9.05 -1.89 -15.04
C GLU A 149 8.35 -2.09 -13.69
N TRP A 150 7.42 -1.21 -13.32
CA TRP A 150 6.59 -1.40 -12.12
C TRP A 150 5.79 -2.69 -12.17
N VAL A 151 5.12 -3.00 -13.30
CA VAL A 151 4.39 -4.25 -13.50
C VAL A 151 5.34 -5.45 -13.35
N PHE A 152 6.53 -5.39 -13.95
CA PHE A 152 7.53 -6.44 -13.82
C PHE A 152 7.93 -6.67 -12.37
N GLN A 153 8.35 -5.62 -11.66
CA GLN A 153 8.79 -5.72 -10.26
C GLN A 153 7.66 -6.17 -9.33
N TYR A 154 6.43 -5.72 -9.58
CA TYR A 154 5.25 -6.15 -8.81
C TYR A 154 5.00 -7.65 -8.95
N ILE A 155 4.99 -8.17 -10.17
CA ILE A 155 4.80 -9.59 -10.46
C ILE A 155 5.96 -10.44 -9.94
N ASP A 156 7.20 -9.98 -10.12
CA ASP A 156 8.39 -10.66 -9.62
C ASP A 156 8.35 -10.79 -8.09
N TRP A 157 7.97 -9.70 -7.39
CA TRP A 157 7.83 -9.73 -5.94
C TRP A 157 6.77 -10.74 -5.48
N ILE A 158 5.58 -10.77 -6.11
CA ILE A 158 4.50 -11.70 -5.76
C ILE A 158 4.94 -13.16 -5.94
N LYS A 159 5.65 -13.45 -7.04
CA LYS A 159 6.13 -14.80 -7.33
C LYS A 159 7.19 -15.28 -6.34
N LYS A 160 8.11 -14.37 -5.95
CA LYS A 160 9.24 -14.68 -5.07
C LYS A 160 8.92 -14.60 -3.59
N ASN A 161 7.83 -13.90 -3.22
CA ASN A 161 7.41 -13.72 -1.83
C ASN A 161 5.95 -14.19 -1.62
N PRO A 162 5.62 -15.45 -1.91
CA PRO A 162 4.27 -15.97 -1.71
C PRO A 162 3.90 -15.96 -0.23
N LEU A 163 2.64 -15.62 0.09
CA LEU A 163 2.12 -15.82 1.43
C LEU A 163 1.99 -17.33 1.70
N VAL A 164 2.82 -17.81 2.61
CA VAL A 164 2.75 -19.18 3.12
C VAL A 164 2.10 -19.16 4.51
N LYS A 165 1.50 -20.28 4.91
CA LYS A 165 0.93 -20.41 6.25
C LYS A 165 2.07 -20.33 7.27
N MET A 166 2.07 -19.29 8.10
CA MET A 166 2.97 -19.18 9.24
C MET A 166 2.36 -19.86 10.46
N GLU A 167 3.18 -20.53 11.26
CA GLU A 167 2.79 -20.99 12.59
C GLU A 167 2.62 -19.80 13.53
N LYS A 168 1.76 -19.97 14.55
CA LYS A 168 1.43 -18.88 15.47
C LYS A 168 2.67 -18.28 16.15
N GLU A 169 3.61 -19.12 16.58
CA GLU A 169 4.85 -18.68 17.24
C GLU A 169 5.71 -17.80 16.33
N ASN A 170 5.88 -18.20 15.07
CA ASN A 170 6.62 -17.41 14.07
C ASN A 170 5.94 -16.07 13.78
N PHE A 171 4.60 -16.05 13.81
CA PHE A 171 3.83 -14.85 13.62
C PHE A 171 4.03 -13.85 14.78
N GLU A 172 4.02 -14.31 16.01
CA GLU A 172 4.25 -13.48 17.20
C GLU A 172 5.67 -12.90 17.21
N LEU A 173 6.69 -13.69 16.84
CA LEU A 173 8.08 -13.22 16.68
C LEU A 173 8.21 -12.12 15.63
N VAL A 174 7.56 -12.27 14.49
CA VAL A 174 7.54 -11.26 13.42
C VAL A 174 6.90 -9.97 13.90
N SER A 175 5.80 -10.06 14.63
CA SER A 175 5.09 -8.90 15.19
C SER A 175 5.91 -8.16 16.23
N ALA A 176 6.65 -8.89 17.07
CA ALA A 176 7.54 -8.31 18.08
C ALA A 176 8.83 -7.72 17.48
N GLY A 177 9.12 -7.98 16.20
CA GLY A 177 10.36 -7.55 15.57
C GLY A 177 11.59 -8.39 15.93
N GLU A 178 11.39 -9.54 16.54
CA GLU A 178 12.46 -10.44 17.02
C GLU A 178 12.93 -11.46 15.98
N VAL A 179 12.85 -11.09 14.69
CA VAL A 179 13.23 -11.99 13.60
C VAL A 179 14.75 -12.13 13.52
N LYS A 180 15.22 -13.38 13.49
CA LYS A 180 16.64 -13.69 13.40
C LYS A 180 17.19 -13.51 11.98
N GLU A 181 18.50 -13.38 11.85
CA GLU A 181 19.21 -13.19 10.59
C GLU A 181 18.93 -14.32 9.57
N ASP A 182 18.77 -15.54 10.02
CA ASP A 182 18.51 -16.75 9.25
C ASP A 182 17.02 -17.04 9.01
N ALA A 183 16.14 -16.12 9.45
CA ALA A 183 14.71 -16.30 9.26
C ALA A 183 14.32 -16.25 7.77
N ASP A 184 13.32 -17.06 7.40
CA ASP A 184 12.74 -17.09 6.06
C ASP A 184 12.23 -15.70 5.66
N ASN A 185 12.44 -15.32 4.40
CA ASN A 185 12.07 -14.00 3.87
C ASN A 185 10.58 -13.69 4.02
N VAL A 186 9.72 -14.68 4.14
CA VAL A 186 8.29 -14.50 4.39
C VAL A 186 8.04 -13.70 5.68
N HIS A 187 8.88 -13.85 6.70
CA HIS A 187 8.79 -13.12 7.95
C HIS A 187 9.07 -11.62 7.79
N PHE A 188 9.84 -11.23 6.79
CA PHE A 188 10.07 -9.82 6.45
C PHE A 188 9.00 -9.28 5.49
N ALA A 189 8.68 -10.04 4.46
CA ALA A 189 7.74 -9.62 3.41
C ALA A 189 6.29 -9.51 3.92
N TRP A 190 5.87 -10.36 4.86
CA TRP A 190 4.50 -10.47 5.35
C TRP A 190 4.29 -10.05 6.81
N ARG A 191 5.25 -9.36 7.41
CA ARG A 191 5.02 -8.68 8.69
C ARG A 191 3.88 -7.68 8.53
N GLN A 192 2.98 -7.58 9.51
CA GLN A 192 1.74 -6.80 9.43
C GLN A 192 1.97 -5.35 9.04
N LEU A 193 2.97 -4.71 9.63
CA LEU A 193 3.30 -3.32 9.34
C LEU A 193 3.66 -3.12 7.86
N GLU A 194 4.45 -4.03 7.27
CA GLU A 194 4.83 -3.98 5.86
C GLU A 194 3.65 -4.26 4.93
N VAL A 195 2.80 -5.24 5.29
CA VAL A 195 1.54 -5.50 4.58
C VAL A 195 0.66 -4.26 4.59
N SER A 196 0.51 -3.62 5.74
CA SER A 196 -0.30 -2.42 5.88
C SER A 196 0.25 -1.23 5.08
N ASN A 197 1.60 -1.06 5.02
CA ASN A 197 2.23 -0.06 4.16
C ASN A 197 1.86 -0.27 2.68
N ARG A 198 2.00 -1.52 2.19
CA ARG A 198 1.62 -1.84 0.81
C ARG A 198 0.15 -1.58 0.52
N LEU A 199 -0.76 -1.89 1.46
CA LEU A 199 -2.19 -1.62 1.29
C LEU A 199 -2.48 -0.14 1.02
N GLN A 200 -1.85 0.77 1.76
CA GLN A 200 -2.04 2.21 1.53
C GLN A 200 -1.36 2.64 0.24
N ASP A 201 -0.08 2.30 0.04
CA ASP A 201 0.71 2.81 -1.08
C ASP A 201 0.20 2.28 -2.42
N GLN A 202 -0.33 1.06 -2.48
CA GLN A 202 -0.93 0.48 -3.68
C GLN A 202 -2.19 1.22 -4.13
N THR A 203 -2.91 1.93 -3.25
CA THR A 203 -4.02 2.80 -3.67
C THR A 203 -3.54 4.00 -4.49
N CYS A 204 -2.42 4.61 -4.07
CA CYS A 204 -1.76 5.67 -4.85
C CYS A 204 -1.19 5.12 -6.17
N GLN A 205 -0.50 3.98 -6.12
CA GLN A 205 0.07 3.32 -7.30
C GLN A 205 -1.01 2.96 -8.30
N PHE A 206 -2.16 2.45 -7.85
CA PHE A 206 -3.30 2.17 -8.70
C PHE A 206 -3.77 3.41 -9.48
N LEU A 207 -3.95 4.54 -8.80
CA LEU A 207 -4.34 5.81 -9.45
C LEU A 207 -3.29 6.30 -10.45
N LEU A 208 -2.03 6.12 -10.13
CA LEU A 208 -0.93 6.56 -10.98
C LEU A 208 -0.80 5.69 -12.25
N PHE A 209 -0.88 4.38 -12.13
CA PHE A 209 -0.59 3.45 -13.21
C PHE A 209 -1.79 2.91 -13.97
N CYS A 210 -3.02 2.99 -13.42
CA CYS A 210 -4.22 2.46 -14.08
C CYS A 210 -4.42 2.93 -15.54
N PRO A 211 -4.05 4.18 -15.93
CA PRO A 211 -4.15 4.62 -17.33
C PRO A 211 -3.07 4.07 -18.26
N ALA A 212 -1.98 3.46 -17.74
CA ALA A 212 -0.87 2.97 -18.54
C ALA A 212 -1.29 1.81 -19.46
N GLU A 213 -0.62 1.70 -20.62
CA GLU A 213 -0.80 0.56 -21.53
C GLU A 213 -0.36 -0.74 -20.88
N ALA A 214 0.73 -0.70 -20.08
CA ALA A 214 1.22 -1.85 -19.33
C ALA A 214 0.24 -2.34 -18.24
N PHE A 215 -0.71 -1.51 -17.80
CA PHE A 215 -1.77 -1.89 -16.87
C PHE A 215 -2.90 -2.58 -17.64
N THR A 216 -2.69 -3.84 -18.02
CA THR A 216 -3.62 -4.64 -18.82
C THR A 216 -4.80 -5.19 -18.00
N PRO A 217 -5.87 -5.69 -18.64
CA PRO A 217 -6.96 -6.38 -17.94
C PRO A 217 -6.47 -7.57 -17.10
N GLU A 218 -5.50 -8.33 -17.61
CA GLU A 218 -4.89 -9.48 -16.93
C GLU A 218 -4.12 -9.02 -15.67
N PHE A 219 -3.30 -7.96 -15.81
CA PHE A 219 -2.60 -7.38 -14.67
C PHE A 219 -3.57 -6.81 -13.62
N LEU A 220 -4.65 -6.16 -14.04
CA LEU A 220 -5.68 -5.68 -13.11
C LEU A 220 -6.22 -6.82 -12.24
N THR A 221 -6.53 -7.98 -12.85
CA THR A 221 -7.05 -9.12 -12.09
C THR A 221 -6.02 -9.68 -11.10
N GLU A 222 -4.74 -9.76 -11.49
CA GLU A 222 -3.64 -10.14 -10.61
C GLU A 222 -3.46 -9.13 -9.47
N PHE A 223 -3.48 -7.83 -9.78
CA PHE A 223 -3.40 -6.76 -8.78
C PHE A 223 -4.51 -6.86 -7.74
N LEU A 224 -5.77 -6.99 -8.17
CA LEU A 224 -6.93 -7.08 -7.27
C LEU A 224 -6.88 -8.32 -6.37
N VAL A 225 -6.50 -9.48 -6.91
CA VAL A 225 -6.32 -10.70 -6.11
C VAL A 225 -5.27 -10.51 -5.03
N ASN A 226 -4.13 -9.91 -5.37
CA ASN A 226 -3.05 -9.72 -4.41
C ASN A 226 -3.37 -8.58 -3.41
N TYR A 227 -4.00 -7.51 -3.85
CA TYR A 227 -4.48 -6.46 -2.96
C TYR A 227 -5.46 -7.02 -1.92
N HIS A 228 -6.45 -7.78 -2.38
CA HIS A 228 -7.40 -8.45 -1.49
C HIS A 228 -6.70 -9.40 -0.52
N ARG A 229 -5.69 -10.17 -0.99
CA ARG A 229 -4.89 -11.07 -0.13
C ARG A 229 -4.21 -10.31 1.01
N HIS A 230 -3.65 -9.12 0.74
CA HIS A 230 -3.06 -8.26 1.78
C HIS A 230 -4.11 -7.81 2.79
N GLY A 231 -5.27 -7.33 2.33
CA GLY A 231 -6.37 -6.91 3.21
C GLY A 231 -6.91 -8.06 4.07
N ALA A 232 -7.19 -9.20 3.45
CA ALA A 232 -7.69 -10.38 4.15
C ALA A 232 -6.69 -10.95 5.17
N TYR A 233 -5.40 -10.90 4.85
CA TYR A 233 -4.33 -11.29 5.77
C TYR A 233 -4.28 -10.34 6.97
N LEU A 234 -4.20 -9.03 6.72
CA LEU A 234 -4.10 -8.03 7.79
C LEU A 234 -5.34 -8.04 8.70
N PHE A 235 -6.53 -8.17 8.13
CA PHE A 235 -7.78 -8.24 8.89
C PHE A 235 -7.81 -9.36 9.93
N LYS A 236 -7.13 -10.48 9.64
CA LYS A 236 -7.05 -11.65 10.54
C LYS A 236 -5.89 -11.57 11.53
N ASN A 237 -4.93 -10.68 11.29
CA ASN A 237 -3.63 -10.73 11.93
C ASN A 237 -3.13 -9.36 12.41
N TYR A 238 -4.04 -8.52 12.91
CA TYR A 238 -3.63 -7.24 13.51
C TYR A 238 -2.63 -7.41 14.65
N SER A 239 -1.71 -6.47 14.78
CA SER A 239 -0.90 -6.31 16.00
C SER A 239 -1.80 -6.15 17.23
N ALA A 240 -1.32 -6.59 18.39
CA ALA A 240 -2.13 -6.59 19.61
C ALA A 240 -2.45 -5.16 20.09
N GLU A 241 -1.46 -4.26 20.01
CA GLU A 241 -1.56 -2.87 20.50
C GLU A 241 -0.45 -1.98 19.92
N GLY A 242 -0.37 -0.75 20.40
CA GLY A 242 0.68 0.21 20.09
C GLY A 242 0.51 0.89 18.72
N ASN A 243 1.57 1.57 18.28
CA ASN A 243 1.54 2.34 17.05
C ASN A 243 1.39 1.45 15.80
N HIS A 244 1.88 0.21 15.81
CA HIS A 244 1.68 -0.73 14.70
C HIS A 244 0.18 -0.95 14.44
N LEU A 245 -0.58 -1.25 15.50
CA LEU A 245 -2.03 -1.42 15.40
C LEU A 245 -2.73 -0.17 14.86
N LEU A 246 -2.28 1.03 15.26
CA LEU A 246 -2.83 2.29 14.72
C LEU A 246 -2.58 2.41 13.20
N PHE A 247 -1.36 2.15 12.75
CA PHE A 247 -1.02 2.15 11.32
C PHE A 247 -1.85 1.13 10.54
N GLU A 248 -1.96 -0.08 11.04
CA GLU A 248 -2.69 -1.17 10.43
C GLU A 248 -4.18 -0.84 10.28
N ALA A 249 -4.80 -0.34 11.36
CA ALA A 249 -6.20 0.05 11.37
C ALA A 249 -6.48 1.22 10.40
N GLN A 250 -5.65 2.26 10.40
CA GLN A 250 -5.78 3.39 9.48
C GLN A 250 -5.75 2.93 8.02
N ARG A 251 -4.84 2.00 7.69
CA ARG A 251 -4.67 1.50 6.32
C ARG A 251 -5.76 0.55 5.89
N MET A 252 -6.40 -0.15 6.83
CA MET A 252 -7.63 -0.90 6.55
C MET A 252 -8.80 0.01 6.23
N VAL A 253 -8.90 1.20 6.84
CA VAL A 253 -9.87 2.23 6.41
C VAL A 253 -9.61 2.61 4.95
N TYR A 254 -8.35 2.84 4.57
CA TYR A 254 -7.98 3.12 3.17
C TYR A 254 -8.42 1.99 2.23
N ALA A 255 -8.12 0.75 2.57
CA ALA A 255 -8.46 -0.41 1.75
C ALA A 255 -9.98 -0.52 1.51
N GLY A 256 -10.78 -0.41 2.58
CA GLY A 256 -12.22 -0.54 2.49
C GLY A 256 -12.95 0.67 1.89
N VAL A 257 -12.32 1.86 1.90
CA VAL A 257 -12.86 3.06 1.23
C VAL A 257 -12.46 3.11 -0.24
N PHE A 258 -11.19 2.79 -0.56
CA PHE A 258 -10.66 2.97 -1.91
C PHE A 258 -11.17 1.93 -2.91
N PHE A 259 -11.37 0.69 -2.48
CA PHE A 259 -11.96 -0.39 -3.29
C PHE A 259 -13.29 -0.86 -2.71
N PRO A 260 -14.35 -0.01 -2.75
CA PRO A 260 -15.66 -0.35 -2.19
C PRO A 260 -16.33 -1.49 -2.95
N GLU A 261 -15.81 -1.87 -4.11
CA GLU A 261 -16.27 -2.98 -4.93
C GLU A 261 -15.96 -4.35 -4.32
N PHE A 262 -14.97 -4.46 -3.40
CA PHE A 262 -14.73 -5.73 -2.72
C PHE A 262 -15.90 -6.07 -1.78
N LYS A 263 -16.25 -7.35 -1.73
CA LYS A 263 -17.26 -7.88 -0.80
C LYS A 263 -16.91 -7.58 0.66
N ASP A 264 -15.62 -7.57 0.97
CA ASP A 264 -15.10 -7.34 2.32
C ASP A 264 -14.85 -5.85 2.64
N ALA A 265 -15.07 -4.94 1.69
CA ALA A 265 -14.70 -3.52 1.83
C ALA A 265 -15.32 -2.85 3.07
N ALA A 266 -16.62 -3.03 3.28
CA ALA A 266 -17.31 -2.47 4.46
C ALA A 266 -16.74 -3.04 5.77
N THR A 267 -16.53 -4.36 5.83
CA THR A 267 -15.97 -5.04 7.01
C THR A 267 -14.56 -4.52 7.33
N TRP A 268 -13.72 -4.31 6.33
CA TRP A 268 -12.38 -3.75 6.52
C TRP A 268 -12.42 -2.31 7.04
N ARG A 269 -13.25 -1.47 6.42
CA ARG A 269 -13.43 -0.08 6.84
C ARG A 269 -13.94 0.01 8.28
N GLU A 270 -15.01 -0.71 8.59
CA GLU A 270 -15.61 -0.74 9.93
C GLU A 270 -14.64 -1.26 10.98
N SER A 271 -13.89 -2.32 10.69
CA SER A 271 -12.85 -2.85 11.58
C SER A 271 -11.79 -1.80 11.89
N GLY A 272 -11.24 -1.14 10.86
CA GLY A 272 -10.25 -0.08 11.04
C GLY A 272 -10.77 1.07 11.89
N ILE A 273 -11.98 1.57 11.60
CA ILE A 273 -12.63 2.66 12.35
C ILE A 273 -12.87 2.27 13.82
N ASN A 274 -13.36 1.05 14.07
CA ASN A 274 -13.62 0.56 15.42
C ASN A 274 -12.33 0.44 16.25
N ILE A 275 -11.26 -0.05 15.65
CA ILE A 275 -9.94 -0.10 16.30
C ILE A 275 -9.47 1.32 16.63
N LEU A 276 -9.49 2.24 15.67
CA LEU A 276 -9.05 3.62 15.89
C LEU A 276 -9.87 4.34 16.97
N ASN A 277 -11.20 4.14 16.99
CA ASN A 277 -12.08 4.69 18.02
C ASN A 277 -11.78 4.14 19.42
N ARG A 278 -11.38 2.89 19.52
CA ARG A 278 -10.94 2.28 20.78
C ARG A 278 -9.58 2.80 21.21
N GLU A 279 -8.63 2.77 20.29
CA GLU A 279 -7.24 3.10 20.60
C GLU A 279 -7.04 4.60 20.89
N ILE A 280 -7.77 5.50 20.27
CA ILE A 280 -7.68 6.93 20.59
C ILE A 280 -8.08 7.21 22.05
N LYS A 281 -9.07 6.48 22.58
CA LYS A 281 -9.49 6.58 23.99
C LYS A 281 -8.48 5.93 24.95
N LYS A 282 -7.74 4.91 24.49
CA LYS A 282 -6.73 4.21 25.30
C LYS A 282 -5.40 4.95 25.32
N GLN A 283 -5.02 5.57 24.21
CA GLN A 283 -3.67 6.09 24.00
C GLN A 283 -3.55 7.61 24.19
N VAL A 284 -4.66 8.33 24.36
CA VAL A 284 -4.65 9.78 24.49
C VAL A 284 -5.23 10.17 25.84
N TYR A 285 -4.47 10.97 26.60
CA TYR A 285 -4.88 11.51 27.89
C TYR A 285 -5.90 12.66 27.72
N ASP A 286 -6.52 13.08 28.81
CA ASP A 286 -7.56 14.12 28.82
C ASP A 286 -7.06 15.47 28.30
N ASP A 287 -5.78 15.76 28.48
CA ASP A 287 -5.10 16.97 28.00
C ASP A 287 -4.69 16.90 26.52
N GLY A 288 -4.87 15.75 25.88
CA GLY A 288 -4.49 15.51 24.49
C GLY A 288 -3.12 14.87 24.30
N GLY A 289 -2.33 14.67 25.36
CA GLY A 289 -1.01 14.00 25.28
C GLY A 289 -1.15 12.52 24.90
N GLN A 290 -0.30 12.03 24.01
CA GLN A 290 -0.28 10.62 23.64
C GLN A 290 0.58 9.85 24.66
N TYR A 291 0.18 8.64 25.02
CA TYR A 291 0.67 7.88 26.18
C TYR A 291 2.14 7.47 26.13
N GLU A 292 2.78 7.44 24.96
CA GLU A 292 4.21 7.20 24.81
C GLU A 292 5.06 8.40 25.27
N LEU A 293 4.45 9.59 25.45
CA LEU A 293 5.06 10.82 25.95
C LEU A 293 6.27 11.30 25.13
N ASP A 294 6.30 10.91 23.87
CA ASP A 294 7.31 11.33 22.89
C ASP A 294 6.69 12.23 21.83
N PRO A 295 7.22 13.44 21.55
CA PRO A 295 6.65 14.34 20.56
C PRO A 295 6.63 13.78 19.13
N HIS A 296 7.61 12.96 18.75
CA HIS A 296 7.66 12.35 17.41
C HIS A 296 6.55 11.30 17.24
N TYR A 297 6.40 10.38 18.20
CA TYR A 297 5.31 9.40 18.22
C TYR A 297 3.94 10.04 18.37
N HIS A 298 3.86 11.13 19.15
CA HIS A 298 2.63 11.93 19.27
C HIS A 298 2.20 12.50 17.91
N LEU A 299 3.13 13.11 17.16
CA LEU A 299 2.86 13.63 15.80
C LEU A 299 2.50 12.51 14.84
N ALA A 300 3.15 11.35 14.93
CA ALA A 300 2.80 10.17 14.14
C ALA A 300 1.36 9.71 14.41
N ALA A 301 0.95 9.65 15.68
CA ALA A 301 -0.41 9.30 16.08
C ALA A 301 -1.44 10.30 15.55
N ILE A 302 -1.19 11.62 15.66
CA ILE A 302 -2.05 12.65 15.04
C ILE A 302 -2.23 12.38 13.54
N ASN A 303 -1.13 12.14 12.83
CA ASN A 303 -1.17 11.89 11.39
C ASN A 303 -2.00 10.65 11.05
N ILE A 304 -1.87 9.56 11.82
CA ILE A 304 -2.63 8.33 11.62
C ILE A 304 -4.13 8.60 11.78
N PHE A 305 -4.53 9.22 12.89
CA PHE A 305 -5.93 9.53 13.17
C PHE A 305 -6.53 10.49 12.13
N CYS A 306 -5.79 11.53 11.75
CA CYS A 306 -6.21 12.48 10.71
C CYS A 306 -6.34 11.83 9.34
N LYS A 307 -5.42 10.95 8.94
CA LYS A 307 -5.46 10.28 7.64
C LYS A 307 -6.69 9.40 7.47
N ALA A 308 -6.99 8.58 8.48
CA ALA A 308 -8.19 7.74 8.46
C ALA A 308 -9.46 8.59 8.31
N LEU A 309 -9.56 9.65 9.12
CA LEU A 309 -10.70 10.57 9.09
C LEU A 309 -10.83 11.25 7.72
N ARG A 310 -9.72 11.78 7.15
CA ARG A 310 -9.72 12.44 5.84
C ARG A 310 -10.13 11.49 4.71
N MET A 311 -9.64 10.25 4.73
CA MET A 311 -10.01 9.25 3.72
C MET A 311 -11.52 8.94 3.77
N ALA A 312 -12.08 8.81 4.97
CA ALA A 312 -13.50 8.59 5.17
C ALA A 312 -14.33 9.84 4.78
N ASP A 313 -13.90 11.02 5.19
CA ASP A 313 -14.61 12.29 4.96
C ASP A 313 -14.73 12.61 3.47
N CYS A 314 -13.63 12.49 2.71
CA CYS A 314 -13.61 12.72 1.27
C CYS A 314 -14.54 11.78 0.47
N ASN A 315 -14.96 10.65 1.07
CA ASN A 315 -15.73 9.60 0.40
C ASN A 315 -17.09 9.32 1.06
N GLY A 316 -17.58 10.26 1.89
CA GLY A 316 -18.95 10.19 2.45
C GLY A 316 -19.11 9.30 3.69
N PHE A 317 -18.00 8.80 4.27
CA PHE A 317 -18.02 7.94 5.46
C PHE A 317 -17.69 8.68 6.77
N ARG A 318 -17.70 10.03 6.74
CA ARG A 318 -17.40 10.87 7.92
C ARG A 318 -18.24 10.50 9.16
N ASN A 319 -19.50 10.16 8.95
CA ASN A 319 -20.45 9.86 10.03
C ASN A 319 -20.15 8.53 10.75
N GLU A 320 -19.27 7.69 10.22
CA GLU A 320 -18.83 6.46 10.90
C GLU A 320 -17.82 6.76 12.03
N PHE A 321 -17.27 7.98 12.09
CA PHE A 321 -16.43 8.46 13.20
C PHE A 321 -17.28 9.28 14.18
N PRO A 322 -17.27 8.98 15.48
CA PRO A 322 -18.01 9.75 16.48
C PRO A 322 -17.43 11.16 16.66
N ALA A 323 -18.23 12.10 17.12
CA ALA A 323 -17.78 13.48 17.36
C ALA A 323 -16.60 13.56 18.33
N GLU A 324 -16.61 12.74 19.38
CA GLU A 324 -15.53 12.61 20.36
C GLU A 324 -14.16 12.29 19.73
N TYR A 325 -14.12 11.52 18.65
CA TYR A 325 -12.88 11.22 17.93
C TYR A 325 -12.23 12.50 17.40
N LEU A 326 -13.01 13.36 16.74
CA LEU A 326 -12.52 14.62 16.19
C LEU A 326 -12.08 15.57 17.32
N ASP A 327 -12.83 15.63 18.41
CA ASP A 327 -12.51 16.50 19.55
C ASP A 327 -11.22 16.03 20.23
N THR A 328 -10.98 14.74 20.32
CA THR A 328 -9.71 14.20 20.82
C THR A 328 -8.55 14.55 19.90
N VAL A 329 -8.71 14.39 18.57
CA VAL A 329 -7.66 14.79 17.60
C VAL A 329 -7.33 16.30 17.72
N LYS A 330 -8.33 17.17 17.91
CA LYS A 330 -8.10 18.61 18.16
C LYS A 330 -7.27 18.85 19.42
N LYS A 331 -7.60 18.17 20.52
CA LYS A 331 -6.82 18.26 21.77
C LYS A 331 -5.38 17.79 21.56
N MET A 332 -5.17 16.73 20.80
CA MET A 332 -3.82 16.26 20.45
C MET A 332 -3.00 17.32 19.69
N ILE A 333 -3.64 18.01 18.74
CA ILE A 333 -3.00 19.08 17.96
C ILE A 333 -2.69 20.27 18.87
N GLU A 334 -3.62 20.66 19.75
CA GLU A 334 -3.43 21.73 20.73
C GLU A 334 -2.29 21.41 21.70
N PHE A 335 -2.26 20.18 22.25
CA PHE A 335 -1.18 19.72 23.11
C PHE A 335 0.17 19.81 22.39
N TYR A 336 0.27 19.28 21.16
CA TYR A 336 1.51 19.33 20.39
C TYR A 336 1.98 20.75 20.12
N THR A 337 1.06 21.65 19.75
CA THR A 337 1.36 23.07 19.53
C THR A 337 1.90 23.74 20.78
N ASN A 338 1.37 23.39 21.96
CA ASN A 338 1.77 23.96 23.24
C ASN A 338 3.15 23.51 23.74
N ILE A 339 3.63 22.35 23.27
CA ILE A 339 4.97 21.84 23.63
C ILE A 339 6.05 22.22 22.62
N CYS A 340 5.69 22.76 21.45
CA CYS A 340 6.67 23.25 20.47
C CYS A 340 7.39 24.50 20.97
N PHE A 341 8.67 24.59 20.65
CA PHE A 341 9.45 25.81 20.85
C PHE A 341 9.03 26.92 19.87
N PRO A 342 9.36 28.20 20.14
CA PRO A 342 9.02 29.32 19.26
C PRO A 342 9.56 29.23 17.84
N ASP A 343 10.60 28.42 17.60
CA ASP A 343 11.19 28.12 16.30
C ASP A 343 10.55 26.91 15.61
N TYR A 344 9.44 26.40 16.16
CA TYR A 344 8.70 25.23 15.70
C TYR A 344 9.46 23.90 15.82
N THR A 345 10.53 23.84 16.60
CA THR A 345 11.16 22.57 16.97
C THR A 345 10.48 21.96 18.18
N ASN A 346 10.73 20.68 18.44
CA ASN A 346 10.18 19.97 19.60
C ASN A 346 11.29 19.60 20.57
N PRO A 347 10.96 19.43 21.86
CA PRO A 347 11.88 18.72 22.76
C PRO A 347 12.07 17.28 22.32
N CYS A 348 13.33 16.80 22.32
CA CYS A 348 13.65 15.41 22.03
C CYS A 348 13.79 14.66 23.35
N PHE A 349 12.82 13.83 23.70
CA PHE A 349 12.82 13.05 24.94
C PHE A 349 13.09 11.55 24.71
N SER A 350 13.07 11.10 23.48
CA SER A 350 13.21 9.71 23.09
C SER A 350 13.96 9.59 21.77
N ASP A 351 13.84 8.46 21.06
CA ASP A 351 14.57 8.08 19.84
C ASP A 351 14.52 9.10 18.69
#